data_72b1f8a86cc554546b30ddb109599e00
#
_entry.id   72b1f8a86cc554546b30ddb109599e00
#
_cell.length_a   1.000
_cell.length_b   1.000
_cell.length_c   1.000
_cell.angle_alpha   90.00
_cell.angle_beta   90.00
_cell.angle_gamma   90.00
#
_symmetry.space_group_name_H-M   'P 1'
#
loop_
_entity.id
_entity.type
_entity.pdbx_description
1 polymer ?
#
loop_
_entity_poly.entity_id
_entity_poly.type
_entity_poly.pdbx_seq_one_letter_code
_entity_poly.pdbx_strand_id
1 'polypeptide(L)'
;MPLFLNNEEVEQSLTMKDTMEALETLYREMGEGVAIAAPRSDVHSPTSAALSVEGPMAHYLKSMSGASPHFGTAALRFSSDIVAWRVSGGGMRREKLPMLPGGRWMGIVLLFSTANGELLAIMNDGVLQRFRVGGANGVATRYMARQNAESAALIGSGWQAGTQVMAACEARKMKRIKVYSPTKANRERFARETSEQVGIEIVPVASYEEAVKDVDIIITSTNSRKPFLGKWALREGIHISSMQRDEFDDEALLRCKPLV
;
A
#
# COMPACT_ATOMS: atom_id res chain seq x y z
N MET A 1 28.70 -9.27 -10.75
CA MET A 1 28.53 -8.96 -9.31
C MET A 1 27.16 -8.29 -9.14
N PRO A 2 26.30 -8.74 -8.26
CA PRO A 2 24.97 -8.15 -8.10
C PRO A 2 25.04 -6.71 -7.59
N LEU A 3 24.03 -5.91 -7.96
CA LEU A 3 23.84 -4.56 -7.40
C LEU A 3 23.32 -4.66 -5.96
N PHE A 4 23.77 -3.75 -5.09
CA PHE A 4 23.20 -3.57 -3.75
C PHE A 4 22.57 -2.21 -3.70
N LEU A 5 21.23 -2.16 -3.56
CA LEU A 5 20.48 -0.92 -3.58
C LEU A 5 19.79 -0.68 -2.23
N ASN A 6 20.05 0.47 -1.63
CA ASN A 6 19.33 0.93 -0.44
C ASN A 6 18.01 1.60 -0.82
N ASN A 7 17.22 2.03 0.19
CA ASN A 7 15.91 2.67 -0.07
C ASN A 7 16.02 3.97 -0.86
N GLU A 8 17.06 4.77 -0.64
CA GLU A 8 17.25 6.05 -1.32
C GLU A 8 17.58 5.84 -2.80
N GLU A 9 18.44 4.89 -3.11
CA GLU A 9 18.77 4.51 -4.49
C GLU A 9 17.57 3.90 -5.22
N VAL A 10 16.77 3.08 -4.54
CA VAL A 10 15.50 2.57 -5.08
C VAL A 10 14.53 3.71 -5.35
N GLU A 11 14.37 4.68 -4.42
CA GLU A 11 13.47 5.81 -4.59
C GLU A 11 13.88 6.72 -5.77
N GLN A 12 15.18 6.93 -5.97
CA GLN A 12 15.71 7.70 -7.10
C GLN A 12 15.53 6.98 -8.46
N SER A 13 15.39 5.65 -8.44
CA SER A 13 15.27 4.82 -9.63
C SER A 13 13.82 4.57 -10.07
N LEU A 14 12.83 4.96 -9.27
CA LEU A 14 11.42 4.65 -9.50
C LEU A 14 10.56 5.90 -9.64
N THR A 15 9.70 5.92 -10.66
CA THR A 15 8.57 6.83 -10.71
C THR A 15 7.25 6.07 -10.49
N MET A 16 6.19 6.76 -10.10
CA MET A 16 4.87 6.14 -9.98
C MET A 16 4.35 5.69 -11.34
N LYS A 17 4.66 6.44 -12.39
CA LYS A 17 4.33 6.10 -13.79
C LYS A 17 4.95 4.76 -14.19
N ASP A 18 6.27 4.63 -14.07
CA ASP A 18 6.98 3.39 -14.42
C ASP A 18 6.50 2.20 -13.59
N THR A 19 6.24 2.44 -12.30
CA THR A 19 5.68 1.42 -11.40
C THR A 19 4.30 0.93 -11.86
N MET A 20 3.42 1.84 -12.27
CA MET A 20 2.09 1.49 -12.77
C MET A 20 2.17 0.76 -14.12
N GLU A 21 3.03 1.19 -15.03
CA GLU A 21 3.24 0.54 -16.32
C GLU A 21 3.79 -0.89 -16.17
N ALA A 22 4.76 -1.07 -15.26
CA ALA A 22 5.31 -2.39 -14.95
C ALA A 22 4.26 -3.32 -14.31
N LEU A 23 3.45 -2.81 -13.39
CA LEU A 23 2.38 -3.58 -12.77
C LEU A 23 1.25 -3.92 -13.74
N GLU A 24 0.89 -3.00 -14.65
CA GLU A 24 -0.11 -3.25 -15.68
C GLU A 24 0.34 -4.36 -16.62
N THR A 25 1.60 -4.34 -17.04
CA THR A 25 2.21 -5.40 -17.83
C THR A 25 2.18 -6.73 -17.10
N LEU A 26 2.62 -6.75 -15.84
CA LEU A 26 2.62 -7.95 -15.00
C LEU A 26 1.20 -8.52 -14.81
N TYR A 27 0.21 -7.70 -14.53
CA TYR A 27 -1.17 -8.15 -14.35
C TYR A 27 -1.77 -8.72 -15.64
N ARG A 28 -1.39 -8.18 -16.81
CA ARG A 28 -1.77 -8.74 -18.10
C ARG A 28 -1.15 -10.13 -18.30
N GLU A 29 0.16 -10.26 -18.09
CA GLU A 29 0.86 -11.53 -18.15
C GLU A 29 0.28 -12.58 -17.17
N MET A 30 -0.10 -12.15 -15.95
CA MET A 30 -0.76 -13.04 -14.99
C MET A 30 -2.13 -13.49 -15.48
N GLY A 31 -2.92 -12.60 -16.09
CA GLY A 31 -4.21 -12.93 -16.69
C GLY A 31 -4.12 -13.89 -17.87
N GLU A 32 -3.02 -13.84 -18.60
CA GLU A 32 -2.68 -14.73 -19.71
C GLU A 32 -2.04 -16.06 -19.24
N GLY A 33 -1.75 -16.19 -17.93
CA GLY A 33 -1.10 -17.37 -17.37
C GLY A 33 0.40 -17.48 -17.69
N VAL A 34 1.03 -16.39 -18.15
CA VAL A 34 2.44 -16.35 -18.57
C VAL A 34 3.34 -15.95 -17.40
N ALA A 35 2.98 -14.91 -16.64
CA ALA A 35 3.68 -14.57 -15.41
C ALA A 35 3.17 -15.40 -14.23
N ILE A 36 4.07 -15.72 -13.33
CA ILE A 36 3.78 -16.58 -12.18
C ILE A 36 4.04 -15.82 -10.88
N ALA A 37 3.09 -15.86 -9.96
CA ALA A 37 3.26 -15.45 -8.57
C ALA A 37 2.98 -16.65 -7.67
N ALA A 38 3.97 -17.07 -6.90
CA ALA A 38 3.78 -18.15 -5.95
C ALA A 38 2.95 -17.67 -4.74
N PRO A 39 2.14 -18.55 -4.13
CA PRO A 39 1.46 -18.24 -2.89
C PRO A 39 2.44 -17.75 -1.82
N ARG A 40 1.99 -16.77 -1.03
CA ARG A 40 2.79 -16.24 0.09
C ARG A 40 2.97 -17.32 1.16
N SER A 41 4.20 -17.47 1.64
CA SER A 41 4.50 -18.28 2.81
C SER A 41 4.64 -17.38 4.04
N ASP A 42 3.91 -17.71 5.09
CA ASP A 42 3.87 -17.00 6.38
C ASP A 42 4.29 -17.96 7.49
N VAL A 43 5.37 -17.60 8.20
CA VAL A 43 5.85 -18.37 9.35
C VAL A 43 5.75 -17.48 10.60
N HIS A 44 5.03 -17.95 11.61
CA HIS A 44 4.95 -17.34 12.93
C HIS A 44 5.71 -18.17 13.94
N SER A 45 6.52 -17.52 14.76
CA SER A 45 7.25 -18.18 15.84
C SER A 45 7.24 -17.30 17.09
N PRO A 46 7.40 -17.89 18.29
CA PRO A 46 7.63 -17.11 19.48
C PRO A 46 8.82 -16.17 19.31
N THR A 47 8.77 -15.02 19.94
CA THR A 47 9.89 -14.08 19.97
C THR A 47 10.53 -14.06 21.35
N SER A 48 11.85 -13.96 21.37
CA SER A 48 12.64 -13.71 22.59
C SER A 48 12.84 -12.21 22.87
N ALA A 49 12.24 -11.34 22.07
CA ALA A 49 12.38 -9.90 22.24
C ALA A 49 11.78 -9.47 23.58
N ALA A 50 12.64 -8.98 24.47
CA ALA A 50 12.24 -8.38 25.74
C ALA A 50 11.86 -6.92 25.50
N LEU A 51 10.62 -6.69 25.10
CA LEU A 51 10.08 -5.35 24.89
C LEU A 51 9.02 -5.05 25.94
N SER A 52 9.07 -3.85 26.49
CA SER A 52 8.01 -3.29 27.34
C SER A 52 6.77 -2.92 26.49
N VAL A 53 6.23 -3.90 25.77
CA VAL A 53 5.08 -3.71 24.89
C VAL A 53 3.92 -4.53 25.47
N GLU A 54 2.82 -3.87 25.73
CA GLU A 54 1.60 -4.55 26.18
C GLU A 54 1.03 -5.44 25.06
N GLY A 55 0.68 -6.68 25.40
CA GLY A 55 0.03 -7.63 24.52
C GLY A 55 0.98 -8.70 23.97
N PRO A 56 0.41 -9.74 23.34
CA PRO A 56 1.17 -10.83 22.76
C PRO A 56 2.02 -10.35 21.57
N MET A 57 3.21 -10.95 21.45
CA MET A 57 4.15 -10.69 20.36
C MET A 57 4.58 -11.98 19.68
N ALA A 58 4.96 -11.88 18.42
CA ALA A 58 5.57 -12.99 17.67
C ALA A 58 6.59 -12.45 16.66
N HIS A 59 7.54 -13.28 16.31
CA HIS A 59 8.34 -13.12 15.11
C HIS A 59 7.51 -13.58 13.90
N TYR A 60 7.57 -12.83 12.82
CA TYR A 60 6.80 -13.06 11.62
C TYR A 60 7.68 -12.98 10.38
N LEU A 61 8.02 -14.15 9.81
CA LEU A 61 8.75 -14.26 8.56
C LEU A 61 7.77 -14.49 7.40
N LYS A 62 7.91 -13.70 6.35
CA LYS A 62 7.14 -13.83 5.11
C LYS A 62 8.06 -13.96 3.93
N SER A 63 7.68 -14.82 2.97
CA SER A 63 8.32 -14.88 1.66
C SER A 63 7.29 -14.91 0.54
N MET A 64 7.67 -14.32 -0.58
CA MET A 64 6.89 -14.28 -1.82
C MET A 64 7.85 -14.33 -3.00
N SER A 65 7.54 -15.13 -4.00
CA SER A 65 8.33 -15.20 -5.23
C SER A 65 7.43 -15.09 -6.45
N GLY A 66 8.00 -14.63 -7.54
CA GLY A 66 7.33 -14.53 -8.83
C GLY A 66 8.32 -14.32 -9.95
N ALA A 67 7.84 -14.51 -11.17
CA ALA A 67 8.61 -14.31 -12.39
C ALA A 67 7.73 -13.69 -13.48
N SER A 68 8.34 -12.80 -14.28
CA SER A 68 7.74 -12.20 -15.45
C SER A 68 8.66 -12.41 -16.67
N PRO A 69 8.18 -13.15 -17.66
CA PRO A 69 8.92 -13.34 -18.91
C PRO A 69 9.18 -12.04 -19.66
N HIS A 70 8.23 -11.10 -19.64
CA HIS A 70 8.41 -9.80 -20.30
C HIS A 70 9.66 -9.06 -19.80
N PHE A 71 9.87 -9.06 -18.50
CA PHE A 71 11.05 -8.42 -17.89
C PHE A 71 12.28 -9.33 -17.86
N GLY A 72 12.15 -10.60 -18.22
CA GLY A 72 13.24 -11.57 -18.15
C GLY A 72 13.75 -11.76 -16.71
N THR A 73 12.91 -11.55 -15.71
CA THR A 73 13.33 -11.55 -14.31
C THR A 73 12.43 -12.41 -13.42
N ALA A 74 13.04 -12.94 -12.37
CA ALA A 74 12.36 -13.54 -11.23
C ALA A 74 12.79 -12.83 -9.96
N ALA A 75 11.89 -12.74 -8.98
CA ALA A 75 12.17 -12.09 -7.72
C ALA A 75 11.74 -12.93 -6.52
N LEU A 76 12.55 -12.88 -5.46
CA LEU A 76 12.20 -13.38 -4.14
C LEU A 76 12.19 -12.20 -3.17
N ARG A 77 11.02 -11.92 -2.62
CA ARG A 77 10.84 -10.94 -1.55
C ARG A 77 10.64 -11.63 -0.23
N PHE A 78 11.33 -11.19 0.81
CA PHE A 78 11.05 -11.62 2.17
C PHE A 78 11.11 -10.47 3.17
N SER A 79 10.37 -10.60 4.27
CA SER A 79 10.44 -9.69 5.40
C SER A 79 10.42 -10.45 6.72
N SER A 80 11.19 -9.95 7.68
CA SER A 80 11.30 -10.48 9.03
C SER A 80 10.88 -9.38 9.99
N ASP A 81 9.76 -9.58 10.66
CA ASP A 81 9.12 -8.54 11.49
C ASP A 81 8.89 -9.07 12.91
N ILE A 82 8.99 -8.23 13.91
CA ILE A 82 8.33 -8.46 15.19
C ILE A 82 6.97 -7.79 15.13
N VAL A 83 5.93 -8.55 15.43
CA VAL A 83 4.55 -8.06 15.45
C VAL A 83 4.01 -8.13 16.88
N ALA A 84 3.25 -7.11 17.25
CA ALA A 84 2.52 -7.04 18.51
C ALA A 84 1.03 -6.85 18.24
N TRP A 85 0.19 -7.46 19.07
CA TRP A 85 -1.25 -7.25 19.08
C TRP A 85 -1.62 -6.36 20.25
N ARG A 86 -2.02 -5.13 19.97
CA ARG A 86 -2.33 -4.11 20.97
C ARG A 86 -3.81 -3.73 20.92
N VAL A 87 -4.38 -3.45 22.07
CA VAL A 87 -5.70 -2.81 22.15
C VAL A 87 -5.52 -1.29 22.06
N SER A 88 -6.09 -0.68 21.04
CA SER A 88 -6.02 0.77 20.83
C SER A 88 -7.31 1.26 20.18
N GLY A 89 -7.88 2.38 20.67
CA GLY A 89 -9.10 2.96 20.14
C GLY A 89 -10.31 2.01 20.20
N GLY A 90 -10.39 1.16 21.23
CA GLY A 90 -11.48 0.21 21.43
C GLY A 90 -11.44 -1.04 20.53
N GLY A 91 -10.31 -1.32 19.87
CA GLY A 91 -10.12 -2.52 19.05
C GLY A 91 -8.71 -3.07 19.10
N MET A 92 -8.57 -4.34 18.73
CA MET A 92 -7.26 -4.96 18.58
C MET A 92 -6.60 -4.50 17.28
N ARG A 93 -5.35 -4.08 17.36
CA ARG A 93 -4.52 -3.71 16.20
C ARG A 93 -3.29 -4.58 16.16
N ARG A 94 -2.96 -5.09 14.98
CA ARG A 94 -1.66 -5.73 14.73
C ARG A 94 -0.67 -4.67 14.26
N GLU A 95 0.38 -4.46 15.00
CA GLU A 95 1.43 -3.49 14.71
C GLU A 95 2.75 -4.22 14.46
N LYS A 96 3.45 -3.79 13.42
CA LYS A 96 4.84 -4.19 13.20
C LYS A 96 5.74 -3.25 13.98
N LEU A 97 6.63 -3.80 14.75
CA LEU A 97 7.59 -3.03 15.55
C LEU A 97 8.88 -2.80 14.76
N PRO A 98 9.38 -1.56 14.71
CA PRO A 98 10.60 -1.22 14.00
C PRO A 98 11.82 -1.57 14.87
N MET A 99 12.24 -2.85 14.82
CA MET A 99 13.24 -3.43 15.73
C MET A 99 14.68 -3.24 15.29
N LEU A 100 14.93 -2.81 14.06
CA LEU A 100 16.28 -2.55 13.59
C LEU A 100 16.81 -1.20 14.07
N PRO A 101 18.15 -1.02 14.15
CA PRO A 101 18.75 0.25 14.51
C PRO A 101 18.18 1.41 13.67
N GLY A 102 17.88 2.54 14.32
CA GLY A 102 17.22 3.69 13.70
C GLY A 102 15.71 3.53 13.46
N GLY A 103 15.05 2.58 14.14
CA GLY A 103 13.60 2.40 14.04
C GLY A 103 13.15 1.87 12.69
N ARG A 104 13.89 0.95 12.10
CA ARG A 104 13.65 0.39 10.76
C ARG A 104 13.04 -1.01 10.82
N TRP A 105 12.48 -1.43 9.70
CA TRP A 105 11.95 -2.79 9.46
C TRP A 105 12.88 -3.56 8.53
N MET A 106 12.88 -4.90 8.63
CA MET A 106 13.63 -5.78 7.75
C MET A 106 12.77 -6.25 6.59
N GLY A 107 13.21 -5.94 5.38
CA GLY A 107 12.64 -6.48 4.14
C GLY A 107 13.65 -6.38 3.02
N ILE A 108 13.81 -7.47 2.25
CA ILE A 108 14.77 -7.58 1.15
C ILE A 108 14.06 -8.17 -0.05
N VAL A 109 14.48 -7.71 -1.24
CA VAL A 109 14.13 -8.28 -2.53
C VAL A 109 15.42 -8.75 -3.20
N LEU A 110 15.45 -10.01 -3.63
CA LEU A 110 16.45 -10.57 -4.49
C LEU A 110 15.90 -10.62 -5.92
N LEU A 111 16.63 -10.07 -6.88
CA LEU A 111 16.24 -10.05 -8.29
C LEU A 111 17.19 -10.94 -9.10
N PHE A 112 16.62 -11.84 -9.90
CA PHE A 112 17.37 -12.81 -10.70
C PHE A 112 17.05 -12.66 -12.19
N SER A 113 18.02 -12.96 -13.05
CA SER A 113 17.80 -13.18 -14.48
C SER A 113 17.15 -14.54 -14.72
N THR A 114 16.07 -14.58 -15.51
CA THR A 114 15.50 -15.87 -15.95
C THR A 114 16.26 -16.49 -17.11
N ALA A 115 17.17 -15.74 -17.75
CA ALA A 115 17.97 -16.26 -18.88
C ALA A 115 19.12 -17.19 -18.44
N ASN A 116 19.73 -16.90 -17.29
CA ASN A 116 20.92 -17.63 -16.83
C ASN A 116 20.95 -17.92 -15.32
N GLY A 117 19.91 -17.51 -14.57
CA GLY A 117 19.82 -17.68 -13.11
C GLY A 117 20.70 -16.74 -12.30
N GLU A 118 21.36 -15.76 -12.91
CA GLU A 118 22.25 -14.82 -12.22
C GLU A 118 21.48 -13.95 -11.24
N LEU A 119 22.05 -13.73 -10.04
CA LEU A 119 21.56 -12.72 -9.09
C LEU A 119 21.95 -11.34 -9.60
N LEU A 120 20.95 -10.56 -10.01
CA LEU A 120 21.12 -9.22 -10.58
C LEU A 120 21.23 -8.13 -9.51
N ALA A 121 20.35 -8.20 -8.50
CA ALA A 121 20.31 -7.19 -7.47
C ALA A 121 19.82 -7.73 -6.12
N ILE A 122 20.28 -7.08 -5.04
CA ILE A 122 19.75 -7.19 -3.69
C ILE A 122 19.34 -5.79 -3.27
N MET A 123 18.06 -5.61 -2.90
CA MET A 123 17.55 -4.29 -2.58
C MET A 123 16.66 -4.29 -1.34
N ASN A 124 16.58 -3.15 -0.67
CA ASN A 124 15.65 -2.96 0.43
C ASN A 124 14.21 -2.96 -0.08
N ASP A 125 13.31 -3.62 0.66
CA ASP A 125 11.90 -3.74 0.32
C ASP A 125 11.06 -2.48 0.61
N GLY A 126 11.50 -1.63 1.54
CA GLY A 126 10.68 -0.56 2.12
C GLY A 126 10.02 0.38 1.09
N VAL A 127 10.83 1.07 0.30
CA VAL A 127 10.37 2.00 -0.74
C VAL A 127 9.71 1.24 -1.88
N LEU A 128 10.34 0.17 -2.35
CA LEU A 128 9.80 -0.66 -3.43
C LEU A 128 8.40 -1.18 -3.09
N GLN A 129 8.21 -1.67 -1.85
CA GLN A 129 6.91 -2.14 -1.37
C GLN A 129 5.87 -1.01 -1.35
N ARG A 130 6.26 0.20 -0.95
CA ARG A 130 5.40 1.37 -0.92
C ARG A 130 4.93 1.75 -2.33
N PHE A 131 5.86 1.82 -3.28
CA PHE A 131 5.55 2.14 -4.67
C PHE A 131 4.64 1.09 -5.32
N ARG A 132 4.95 -0.22 -5.18
CA ARG A 132 4.13 -1.26 -5.81
C ARG A 132 2.71 -1.32 -5.22
N VAL A 133 2.50 -1.00 -3.95
CA VAL A 133 1.16 -0.95 -3.34
C VAL A 133 0.37 0.26 -3.86
N GLY A 134 1.01 1.43 -3.92
CA GLY A 134 0.42 2.61 -4.56
C GLY A 134 0.11 2.36 -6.04
N GLY A 135 1.07 1.81 -6.79
CA GLY A 135 0.91 1.51 -8.21
C GLY A 135 -0.24 0.54 -8.50
N ALA A 136 -0.44 -0.49 -7.66
CA ALA A 136 -1.59 -1.38 -7.79
C ALA A 136 -2.93 -0.65 -7.66
N ASN A 137 -3.04 0.27 -6.68
CA ASN A 137 -4.19 1.18 -6.59
C ASN A 137 -4.33 2.06 -7.84
N GLY A 138 -3.22 2.61 -8.35
CA GLY A 138 -3.22 3.43 -9.55
C GLY A 138 -3.73 2.68 -10.78
N VAL A 139 -3.28 1.45 -10.99
CA VAL A 139 -3.78 0.59 -12.08
C VAL A 139 -5.27 0.32 -11.90
N ALA A 140 -5.73 -0.07 -10.71
CA ALA A 140 -7.15 -0.27 -10.44
C ALA A 140 -7.97 1.02 -10.69
N THR A 141 -7.49 2.16 -10.23
CA THR A 141 -8.12 3.46 -10.46
C THR A 141 -8.18 3.81 -11.95
N ARG A 142 -7.12 3.50 -12.72
CA ARG A 142 -7.06 3.74 -14.18
C ARG A 142 -8.15 3.00 -14.93
N TYR A 143 -8.45 1.77 -14.55
CA TYR A 143 -9.42 0.93 -15.25
C TYR A 143 -10.84 1.04 -14.70
N MET A 144 -11.01 1.33 -13.43
CA MET A 144 -12.29 1.20 -12.75
C MET A 144 -12.94 2.51 -12.33
N ALA A 145 -12.16 3.55 -12.05
CA ALA A 145 -12.73 4.86 -11.74
C ALA A 145 -13.25 5.53 -13.01
N ARG A 146 -14.26 6.36 -12.87
CA ARG A 146 -14.79 7.18 -13.98
C ARG A 146 -13.66 7.99 -14.63
N GLN A 147 -13.70 8.15 -15.95
CA GLN A 147 -12.67 8.89 -16.69
C GLN A 147 -12.57 10.37 -16.26
N ASN A 148 -13.68 10.95 -15.85
CA ASN A 148 -13.80 12.32 -15.37
C ASN A 148 -13.67 12.46 -13.84
N ALA A 149 -13.10 11.45 -13.14
CA ALA A 149 -12.84 11.56 -11.72
C ALA A 149 -11.73 12.60 -11.47
N GLU A 150 -12.01 13.56 -10.58
CA GLU A 150 -11.11 14.69 -10.29
C GLU A 150 -10.88 14.90 -8.78
N SER A 151 -11.61 14.15 -7.94
CA SER A 151 -11.57 14.30 -6.49
C SER A 151 -11.48 12.97 -5.77
N ALA A 152 -10.73 12.95 -4.65
CA ALA A 152 -10.62 11.75 -3.84
C ALA A 152 -10.69 12.04 -2.33
N ALA A 153 -11.11 11.02 -1.58
CA ALA A 153 -10.88 10.93 -0.15
C ALA A 153 -9.74 9.96 0.14
N LEU A 154 -8.82 10.35 0.98
CA LEU A 154 -7.81 9.47 1.56
C LEU A 154 -8.07 9.31 3.05
N ILE A 155 -8.29 8.07 3.48
CA ILE A 155 -8.44 7.74 4.89
C ILE A 155 -7.17 7.06 5.37
N GLY A 156 -6.44 7.75 6.25
CA GLY A 156 -5.11 7.36 6.71
C GLY A 156 -4.01 8.31 6.20
N SER A 157 -3.03 8.60 7.05
CA SER A 157 -1.87 9.46 6.75
C SER A 157 -0.55 8.76 7.12
N GLY A 158 -0.54 7.43 7.03
CA GLY A 158 0.61 6.60 7.37
C GLY A 158 1.60 6.41 6.22
N TRP A 159 2.54 5.49 6.41
CA TRP A 159 3.63 5.21 5.48
C TRP A 159 3.21 4.97 4.03
N GLN A 160 2.08 4.28 3.81
CA GLN A 160 1.58 3.97 2.47
C GLN A 160 0.80 5.11 1.81
N ALA A 161 0.31 6.07 2.59
CA ALA A 161 -0.66 7.07 2.13
C ALA A 161 -0.13 7.95 0.99
N GLY A 162 1.15 8.36 1.04
CA GLY A 162 1.75 9.21 0.01
C GLY A 162 1.74 8.58 -1.38
N THR A 163 2.13 7.31 -1.50
CA THR A 163 2.12 6.61 -2.79
C THR A 163 0.72 6.32 -3.30
N GLN A 164 -0.29 6.21 -2.43
CA GLN A 164 -1.70 6.12 -2.84
C GLN A 164 -2.16 7.42 -3.53
N VAL A 165 -1.75 8.58 -2.98
CA VAL A 165 -2.02 9.88 -3.60
C VAL A 165 -1.31 10.01 -4.94
N MET A 166 0.01 9.72 -4.98
CA MET A 166 0.78 9.76 -6.23
C MET A 166 0.13 8.91 -7.33
N ALA A 167 -0.31 7.71 -6.99
CA ALA A 167 -0.94 6.78 -7.92
C ALA A 167 -2.32 7.27 -8.41
N ALA A 168 -3.12 7.89 -7.54
CA ALA A 168 -4.38 8.49 -7.95
C ALA A 168 -4.17 9.67 -8.92
N CYS A 169 -3.15 10.50 -8.66
CA CYS A 169 -2.77 11.62 -9.54
C CYS A 169 -2.24 11.13 -10.90
N GLU A 170 -1.49 10.03 -10.92
CA GLU A 170 -1.00 9.43 -12.17
C GLU A 170 -2.14 8.76 -12.96
N ALA A 171 -3.12 8.17 -12.28
CA ALA A 171 -4.26 7.52 -12.93
C ALA A 171 -5.30 8.49 -13.48
N ARG A 172 -5.50 9.65 -12.84
CA ARG A 172 -6.54 10.66 -13.15
C ARG A 172 -6.01 12.08 -12.92
N LYS A 173 -6.61 13.04 -13.60
CA LYS A 173 -6.31 14.48 -13.41
C LYS A 173 -6.94 14.99 -12.11
N MET A 174 -6.37 14.55 -10.98
CA MET A 174 -6.87 14.96 -9.67
C MET A 174 -6.72 16.47 -9.48
N LYS A 175 -7.77 17.12 -8.98
CA LYS A 175 -7.79 18.54 -8.59
C LYS A 175 -7.68 18.71 -7.09
N ARG A 176 -8.30 17.79 -6.33
CA ARG A 176 -8.39 17.89 -4.88
C ARG A 176 -8.47 16.53 -4.22
N ILE A 177 -7.76 16.37 -3.10
CA ILE A 177 -7.88 15.19 -2.24
C ILE A 177 -8.15 15.65 -0.80
N LYS A 178 -9.20 15.11 -0.19
CA LYS A 178 -9.46 15.29 1.24
C LYS A 178 -8.78 14.18 2.02
N VAL A 179 -8.06 14.53 3.09
CA VAL A 179 -7.39 13.52 3.93
C VAL A 179 -7.92 13.56 5.36
N TYR A 180 -8.28 12.39 5.85
CA TYR A 180 -8.63 12.18 7.25
C TYR A 180 -7.70 11.15 7.91
N SER A 181 -7.26 11.47 9.11
CA SER A 181 -6.70 10.52 10.07
C SER A 181 -7.00 11.02 11.49
N PRO A 182 -7.05 10.14 12.51
CA PRO A 182 -7.47 10.53 13.87
C PRO A 182 -6.62 11.65 14.48
N THR A 183 -5.30 11.64 14.23
CA THR A 183 -4.39 12.62 14.80
C THR A 183 -4.32 13.87 13.91
N LYS A 184 -4.84 15.00 14.42
CA LYS A 184 -4.88 16.28 13.70
C LYS A 184 -3.52 16.69 13.14
N ALA A 185 -2.48 16.69 13.97
CA ALA A 185 -1.13 17.10 13.56
C ALA A 185 -0.57 16.22 12.42
N ASN A 186 -0.87 14.91 12.44
CA ASN A 186 -0.39 13.99 11.39
C ASN A 186 -1.08 14.27 10.05
N ARG A 187 -2.42 14.47 10.03
CA ARG A 187 -3.13 14.73 8.77
C ARG A 187 -2.80 16.12 8.19
N GLU A 188 -2.56 17.12 9.04
CA GLU A 188 -2.16 18.46 8.60
C GLU A 188 -0.73 18.47 8.02
N ARG A 189 0.21 17.80 8.70
CA ARG A 189 1.57 17.61 8.17
C ARG A 189 1.55 16.86 6.84
N PHE A 190 0.85 15.72 6.79
CA PHE A 190 0.71 14.92 5.57
C PHE A 190 0.13 15.74 4.42
N ALA A 191 -0.93 16.50 4.68
CA ALA A 191 -1.58 17.32 3.65
C ALA A 191 -0.60 18.33 3.05
N ARG A 192 0.15 19.06 3.88
CA ARG A 192 1.15 20.02 3.44
C ARG A 192 2.25 19.36 2.60
N GLU A 193 2.93 18.36 3.18
CA GLU A 193 4.07 17.69 2.55
C GLU A 193 3.69 17.02 1.22
N THR A 194 2.53 16.34 1.20
CA THR A 194 2.08 15.65 0.00
C THR A 194 1.55 16.63 -1.05
N SER A 195 0.89 17.72 -0.65
CA SER A 195 0.45 18.78 -1.58
C SER A 195 1.63 19.39 -2.35
N GLU A 196 2.72 19.66 -1.66
CA GLU A 196 3.97 20.14 -2.27
C GLU A 196 4.56 19.10 -3.25
N GLN A 197 4.52 17.83 -2.88
CA GLN A 197 5.07 16.74 -3.70
C GLN A 197 4.29 16.49 -4.99
N VAL A 198 2.95 16.51 -4.94
CA VAL A 198 2.10 16.16 -6.09
C VAL A 198 1.53 17.36 -6.84
N GLY A 199 1.69 18.57 -6.33
CA GLY A 199 1.26 19.82 -6.98
C GLY A 199 -0.25 20.03 -7.05
N ILE A 200 -1.03 19.37 -6.18
CA ILE A 200 -2.50 19.55 -6.08
C ILE A 200 -2.92 19.86 -4.64
N GLU A 201 -4.14 20.37 -4.49
CA GLU A 201 -4.70 20.68 -3.17
C GLU A 201 -5.02 19.39 -2.38
N ILE A 202 -4.39 19.23 -1.20
CA ILE A 202 -4.71 18.20 -0.23
C ILE A 202 -5.26 18.85 1.04
N VAL A 203 -6.53 18.58 1.36
CA VAL A 203 -7.28 19.25 2.42
C VAL A 203 -7.42 18.33 3.63
N PRO A 204 -6.82 18.65 4.77
CA PRO A 204 -7.06 17.90 6.00
C PRO A 204 -8.47 18.19 6.53
N VAL A 205 -9.24 17.13 6.81
CA VAL A 205 -10.61 17.21 7.30
C VAL A 205 -10.77 16.57 8.67
N ALA A 206 -11.88 16.86 9.36
CA ALA A 206 -12.06 16.48 10.75
C ALA A 206 -12.77 15.14 10.96
N SER A 207 -13.46 14.59 9.95
CA SER A 207 -14.19 13.33 10.08
C SER A 207 -14.15 12.48 8.81
N TYR A 208 -14.57 11.21 8.92
CA TYR A 208 -14.78 10.31 7.80
C TYR A 208 -15.83 10.85 6.83
N GLU A 209 -16.96 11.34 7.37
CA GLU A 209 -18.09 11.85 6.61
C GLU A 209 -17.69 13.05 5.77
N GLU A 210 -16.91 13.97 6.34
CA GLU A 210 -16.38 15.13 5.62
C GLU A 210 -15.42 14.71 4.52
N ALA A 211 -14.59 13.69 4.77
CA ALA A 211 -13.63 13.18 3.79
C ALA A 211 -14.35 12.62 2.56
N VAL A 212 -15.31 11.70 2.75
CA VAL A 212 -15.95 10.97 1.65
C VAL A 212 -17.09 11.74 0.97
N LYS A 213 -17.47 12.90 1.52
CA LYS A 213 -18.53 13.71 0.94
C LYS A 213 -18.08 14.31 -0.41
N ASP A 214 -18.87 14.09 -1.45
CA ASP A 214 -18.71 14.68 -2.79
C ASP A 214 -17.33 14.42 -3.44
N VAL A 215 -16.81 13.19 -3.30
CA VAL A 215 -15.58 12.75 -3.96
C VAL A 215 -15.87 11.63 -4.97
N ASP A 216 -15.03 11.48 -5.96
CA ASP A 216 -15.16 10.45 -7.03
C ASP A 216 -14.51 9.13 -6.62
N ILE A 217 -13.49 9.20 -5.78
CA ILE A 217 -12.66 8.06 -5.36
C ILE A 217 -12.52 8.07 -3.84
N ILE A 218 -12.67 6.90 -3.20
CA ILE A 218 -12.31 6.69 -1.80
C ILE A 218 -11.11 5.74 -1.74
N ILE A 219 -10.05 6.18 -1.08
CA ILE A 219 -8.84 5.38 -0.85
C ILE A 219 -8.68 5.19 0.65
N THR A 220 -8.60 3.94 1.11
CA THR A 220 -8.32 3.64 2.51
C THR A 220 -6.91 3.08 2.66
N SER A 221 -6.17 3.64 3.59
CA SER A 221 -4.77 3.29 3.86
C SER A 221 -4.52 3.29 5.38
N THR A 222 -5.26 2.44 6.09
CA THR A 222 -5.22 2.36 7.54
C THR A 222 -4.72 1.00 8.04
N ASN A 223 -4.49 0.90 9.33
CA ASN A 223 -4.26 -0.34 10.05
C ASN A 223 -5.46 -0.74 10.92
N SER A 224 -6.64 -0.19 10.66
CA SER A 224 -7.88 -0.51 11.37
C SER A 224 -8.25 -1.99 11.18
N ARG A 225 -8.76 -2.60 12.24
CA ARG A 225 -9.33 -3.95 12.24
C ARG A 225 -10.83 -3.92 12.56
N LYS A 226 -11.43 -2.72 12.50
CA LYS A 226 -12.86 -2.50 12.64
C LYS A 226 -13.35 -1.69 11.46
N PRO A 227 -14.51 -2.02 10.89
CA PRO A 227 -15.16 -1.22 9.87
C PRO A 227 -15.41 0.19 10.37
N PHE A 228 -15.15 1.16 9.51
CA PHE A 228 -15.44 2.57 9.75
C PHE A 228 -16.16 3.23 8.58
N LEU A 229 -16.22 2.54 7.43
CA LEU A 229 -17.00 2.94 6.27
C LEU A 229 -18.12 1.93 6.03
N GLY A 230 -19.35 2.41 5.94
CA GLY A 230 -20.53 1.63 5.65
C GLY A 230 -21.23 2.11 4.38
N LYS A 231 -22.45 1.60 4.15
CA LYS A 231 -23.27 1.99 2.99
C LYS A 231 -23.47 3.51 2.83
N TRP A 232 -23.40 4.26 3.92
CA TRP A 232 -23.52 5.71 3.93
C TRP A 232 -22.41 6.42 3.13
N ALA A 233 -21.25 5.78 2.97
CA ALA A 233 -20.13 6.29 2.17
C ALA A 233 -20.28 5.98 0.67
N LEU A 234 -21.22 5.10 0.30
CA LEU A 234 -21.39 4.63 -1.07
C LEU A 234 -22.36 5.52 -1.85
N ARG A 235 -22.00 5.74 -3.11
CA ARG A 235 -22.89 6.33 -4.11
C ARG A 235 -22.60 5.72 -5.46
N GLU A 236 -23.55 5.85 -6.37
CA GLU A 236 -23.40 5.34 -7.73
C GLU A 236 -22.18 5.97 -8.43
N GLY A 237 -21.40 5.15 -9.09
CA GLY A 237 -20.21 5.56 -9.84
C GLY A 237 -19.00 5.93 -9.00
N ILE A 238 -19.03 5.75 -7.68
CA ILE A 238 -17.85 5.93 -6.84
C ILE A 238 -16.88 4.77 -7.04
N HIS A 239 -15.58 5.07 -7.14
CA HIS A 239 -14.53 4.06 -7.08
C HIS A 239 -13.96 3.96 -5.66
N ILE A 240 -13.75 2.74 -5.19
CA ILE A 240 -13.19 2.49 -3.87
C ILE A 240 -11.96 1.61 -4.01
N SER A 241 -10.86 2.06 -3.43
CA SER A 241 -9.64 1.29 -3.28
C SER A 241 -9.33 1.10 -1.80
N SER A 242 -9.33 -0.14 -1.33
CA SER A 242 -9.10 -0.47 0.07
C SER A 242 -7.87 -1.35 0.23
N MET A 243 -7.03 -1.02 1.19
CA MET A 243 -5.87 -1.85 1.54
C MET A 243 -6.22 -3.03 2.44
N GLN A 244 -7.37 -2.98 3.12
CA GLN A 244 -7.82 -4.03 4.03
C GLN A 244 -9.34 -4.21 3.96
N ARG A 245 -9.79 -5.48 3.89
CA ARG A 245 -11.22 -5.81 3.90
C ARG A 245 -11.94 -5.26 5.14
N ASP A 246 -11.28 -5.26 6.28
CA ASP A 246 -11.86 -4.88 7.58
C ASP A 246 -12.21 -3.38 7.69
N GLU A 247 -11.92 -2.56 6.68
CA GLU A 247 -12.21 -1.12 6.66
C GLU A 247 -13.67 -0.81 6.30
N PHE A 248 -14.37 -1.77 5.66
CA PHE A 248 -15.78 -1.67 5.27
C PHE A 248 -16.64 -2.70 6.00
N ASP A 249 -17.89 -2.33 6.31
CA ASP A 249 -18.87 -3.29 6.78
C ASP A 249 -19.36 -4.22 5.65
N ASP A 250 -19.98 -5.34 6.04
CA ASP A 250 -20.43 -6.35 5.07
C ASP A 250 -21.55 -5.79 4.17
N GLU A 251 -22.38 -4.87 4.64
CA GLU A 251 -23.43 -4.26 3.83
C GLU A 251 -22.85 -3.40 2.71
N ALA A 252 -21.79 -2.65 3.00
CA ALA A 252 -21.07 -1.88 1.98
C ALA A 252 -20.42 -2.80 0.95
N LEU A 253 -19.74 -3.86 1.40
CA LEU A 253 -19.06 -4.81 0.49
C LEU A 253 -20.04 -5.51 -0.45
N LEU A 254 -21.23 -5.90 0.02
CA LEU A 254 -22.26 -6.54 -0.80
C LEU A 254 -22.85 -5.62 -1.89
N ARG A 255 -22.73 -4.31 -1.74
CA ARG A 255 -23.20 -3.31 -2.71
C ARG A 255 -22.16 -2.95 -3.77
N CYS A 256 -20.92 -3.29 -3.52
CA CYS A 256 -19.83 -3.04 -4.46
C CYS A 256 -19.71 -4.19 -5.48
N LYS A 257 -19.14 -3.90 -6.66
CA LYS A 257 -18.58 -4.93 -7.52
C LYS A 257 -17.12 -5.12 -7.09
N PRO A 258 -16.80 -6.13 -6.27
CA PRO A 258 -15.43 -6.32 -5.82
C PRO A 258 -14.56 -6.84 -6.97
N LEU A 259 -13.33 -6.33 -7.02
CA LEU A 259 -12.19 -6.91 -7.73
C LEU A 259 -11.17 -7.32 -6.69
N VAL A 260 -10.78 -8.57 -6.70
CA VAL A 260 -9.82 -9.17 -5.77
C VAL A 260 -8.61 -9.66 -6.54
#